data_dfcd654e09f8fa98eb9f2bc1a0fda29c
#
_entry.id   dfcd654e09f8fa98eb9f2bc1a0fda29c
#
_cell.length_a   1.000
_cell.length_b   1.000
_cell.length_c   1.000
_cell.angle_alpha   90.00
_cell.angle_beta   90.00
_cell.angle_gamma   90.00
#
_symmetry.space_group_name_H-M   'P 1'
#
loop_
_entity.id
_entity.type
_entity.pdbx_description
1 polymer ?
#
loop_
_entity_poly.entity_id
_entity_poly.type
_entity_poly.pdbx_seq_one_letter_code
_entity_poly.pdbx_strand_id
1 'polypeptide(L)'
;SEACFCLSDGSLERMCYSGKSSFSFLSVSMPVERFAGLIGSYLPEPHKVIDMLNGRRFAISAAIQRNLLEMGPLEDIHSGFERMRLEARLLESLSLCLQAGLGESAEKHRLHGDDLRTIREIGRRIEEDPASIPDIAALAREYCMSVSKLTRSFRQVYGTSLHAYVIVSRLQKGAELLTHGGFSIQEIAEIVGYNKPSQFSADFKKRFGILPGAYRLRR
;
A
#
# COMPACT_ATOMS: atom_id res chain seq x y z
N SER A 1 9.06 2.43 -12.07
CA SER A 1 7.87 3.05 -11.47
C SER A 1 6.66 2.14 -11.63
N GLU A 2 5.81 2.09 -10.64
CA GLU A 2 4.59 1.26 -10.64
C GLU A 2 3.40 2.13 -10.28
N ALA A 3 2.22 1.78 -10.77
CA ALA A 3 0.94 2.33 -10.36
C ALA A 3 0.07 1.23 -9.74
N CYS A 4 -0.88 1.65 -8.93
CA CYS A 4 -1.84 0.76 -8.30
C CYS A 4 -3.23 1.40 -8.32
N PHE A 5 -4.25 0.60 -8.62
CA PHE A 5 -5.64 0.96 -8.35
C PHE A 5 -6.03 0.39 -6.98
N CYS A 6 -6.53 1.24 -6.10
CA CYS A 6 -7.01 0.84 -4.79
C CYS A 6 -8.40 1.42 -4.53
N LEU A 7 -9.33 0.58 -4.07
CA LEU A 7 -10.54 1.05 -3.42
C LEU A 7 -10.20 1.35 -1.95
N SER A 8 -10.46 2.57 -1.53
CA SER A 8 -10.32 2.98 -0.13
C SER A 8 -11.73 3.13 0.48
N ASP A 9 -11.88 2.66 1.70
CA ASP A 9 -13.08 2.86 2.52
C ASP A 9 -13.09 4.22 3.24
N GLY A 10 -12.11 5.09 2.90
CA GLY A 10 -11.90 6.37 3.56
C GLY A 10 -10.92 6.30 4.74
N SER A 11 -10.41 5.13 5.07
CA SER A 11 -9.30 5.00 6.01
C SER A 11 -8.01 5.55 5.39
N LEU A 12 -7.16 6.17 6.23
CA LEU A 12 -5.86 6.66 5.81
C LEU A 12 -4.96 5.47 5.42
N GLU A 13 -4.71 5.29 4.14
CA GLU A 13 -3.69 4.36 3.69
C GLU A 13 -2.31 4.85 4.13
N ARG A 14 -1.71 4.14 5.08
CA ARG A 14 -0.37 4.45 5.57
C ARG A 14 0.66 3.86 4.62
N MET A 15 1.23 4.67 3.74
CA MET A 15 2.35 4.26 2.90
C MET A 15 3.66 4.26 3.69
N CYS A 16 4.28 3.09 3.85
CA CYS A 16 5.57 2.93 4.51
C CYS A 16 6.70 2.83 3.50
N TYR A 17 7.65 3.77 3.54
CA TYR A 17 8.80 3.80 2.64
C TYR A 17 10.11 3.50 3.38
N SER A 18 11.03 2.77 2.76
CA SER A 18 12.37 2.53 3.32
C SER A 18 13.21 3.80 3.22
N GLY A 19 13.72 4.27 4.34
CA GLY A 19 14.17 5.61 4.62
C GLY A 19 15.48 6.10 4.01
N LYS A 20 15.87 5.80 2.77
CA LYS A 20 17.05 6.39 2.12
C LYS A 20 16.84 6.87 0.68
N SER A 21 15.65 6.72 0.11
CA SER A 21 15.38 7.15 -1.26
C SER A 21 14.35 8.27 -1.25
N SER A 22 14.64 9.37 -1.93
CA SER A 22 13.59 10.34 -2.27
C SER A 22 12.67 9.69 -3.30
N PHE A 23 11.38 9.79 -3.09
CA PHE A 23 10.39 9.37 -4.06
C PHE A 23 9.34 10.45 -4.19
N SER A 24 8.78 10.56 -5.39
CA SER A 24 7.64 11.40 -5.67
C SER A 24 6.47 10.48 -6.02
N PHE A 25 5.29 10.82 -5.55
CA PHE A 25 4.08 10.12 -5.92
C PHE A 25 3.01 11.13 -6.34
N LEU A 26 2.15 10.71 -7.26
CA LEU A 26 0.93 11.41 -7.61
C LEU A 26 -0.22 10.47 -7.23
N SER A 27 -1.18 10.99 -6.47
CA SER A 27 -2.41 10.29 -6.12
C SER A 27 -3.60 11.04 -6.73
N VAL A 28 -4.46 10.30 -7.40
CA VAL A 28 -5.75 10.79 -7.87
C VAL A 28 -6.83 9.99 -7.15
N SER A 29 -7.61 10.65 -6.33
CA SER A 29 -8.72 10.04 -5.60
C SER A 29 -10.06 10.63 -6.03
N MET A 30 -11.07 9.77 -6.16
CA MET A 30 -12.43 10.17 -6.45
C MET A 30 -13.43 9.15 -5.88
N PRO A 31 -14.68 9.57 -5.60
CA PRO A 31 -15.74 8.64 -5.21
C PRO A 31 -15.94 7.53 -6.25
N VAL A 32 -16.20 6.30 -5.79
CA VAL A 32 -16.36 5.12 -6.65
C VAL A 32 -17.46 5.33 -7.68
N GLU A 33 -18.59 5.93 -7.28
CA GLU A 33 -19.71 6.21 -8.17
C GLU A 33 -19.34 7.20 -9.28
N ARG A 34 -18.52 8.20 -8.96
CA ARG A 34 -18.03 9.14 -9.95
C ARG A 34 -17.08 8.47 -10.94
N PHE A 35 -16.22 7.58 -10.44
CA PHE A 35 -15.32 6.80 -11.28
C PHE A 35 -16.11 5.83 -12.18
N ALA A 36 -17.10 5.13 -11.62
CA ALA A 36 -17.99 4.25 -12.38
C ALA A 36 -18.75 5.01 -13.47
N GLY A 37 -19.29 6.19 -13.16
CA GLY A 37 -19.94 7.04 -14.15
C GLY A 37 -19.01 7.50 -15.26
N LEU A 38 -17.76 7.85 -14.92
CA LEU A 38 -16.73 8.25 -15.89
C LEU A 38 -16.39 7.12 -16.87
N ILE A 39 -16.02 5.94 -16.34
CA ILE A 39 -15.63 4.82 -17.18
C ILE A 39 -16.83 4.13 -17.87
N GLY A 40 -18.02 4.23 -17.29
CA GLY A 40 -19.26 3.67 -17.84
C GLY A 40 -19.68 4.28 -19.18
N SER A 41 -19.19 5.50 -19.48
CA SER A 41 -19.35 6.11 -20.80
C SER A 41 -18.53 5.42 -21.90
N TYR A 42 -17.53 4.61 -21.53
CA TYR A 42 -16.57 3.98 -22.45
C TYR A 42 -16.51 2.46 -22.32
N LEU A 43 -16.76 1.92 -21.13
CA LEU A 43 -16.60 0.50 -20.82
C LEU A 43 -17.92 -0.08 -20.30
N PRO A 44 -18.34 -1.28 -20.77
CA PRO A 44 -19.49 -1.97 -20.20
C PRO A 44 -19.18 -2.46 -18.76
N GLU A 45 -20.20 -2.60 -17.95
CA GLU A 45 -20.12 -3.11 -16.57
C GLU A 45 -19.06 -2.39 -15.70
N PRO A 46 -19.13 -1.06 -15.50
CA PRO A 46 -18.07 -0.28 -14.86
C PRO A 46 -17.71 -0.76 -13.45
N HIS A 47 -18.67 -1.20 -12.64
CA HIS A 47 -18.40 -1.74 -11.30
C HIS A 47 -17.57 -3.03 -11.36
N LYS A 48 -17.84 -3.90 -12.32
CA LYS A 48 -17.04 -5.12 -12.53
C LYS A 48 -15.61 -4.79 -12.96
N VAL A 49 -15.43 -3.76 -13.79
CA VAL A 49 -14.11 -3.26 -14.16
C VAL A 49 -13.37 -2.72 -12.93
N ILE A 50 -14.03 -1.97 -12.06
CA ILE A 50 -13.49 -1.46 -10.81
C ILE A 50 -13.04 -2.60 -9.89
N ASP A 51 -13.87 -3.62 -9.70
CA ASP A 51 -13.53 -4.80 -8.90
C ASP A 51 -12.33 -5.55 -9.49
N MET A 52 -12.25 -5.64 -10.81
CA MET A 52 -11.12 -6.25 -11.50
C MET A 52 -9.81 -5.49 -11.34
N LEU A 53 -9.86 -4.18 -11.23
CA LEU A 53 -8.69 -3.32 -11.08
C LEU A 53 -8.22 -3.20 -9.64
N ASN A 54 -9.13 -3.37 -8.69
CA ASN A 54 -8.85 -3.15 -7.28
C ASN A 54 -7.69 -4.00 -6.76
N GLY A 55 -6.69 -3.35 -6.18
CA GLY A 55 -5.44 -3.97 -5.71
C GLY A 55 -4.46 -4.35 -6.83
N ARG A 56 -4.74 -4.02 -8.09
CA ARG A 56 -3.82 -4.29 -9.19
C ARG A 56 -2.69 -3.29 -9.24
N ARG A 57 -1.49 -3.84 -9.44
CA ARG A 57 -0.28 -3.08 -9.73
C ARG A 57 0.18 -3.39 -11.14
N PHE A 58 0.67 -2.37 -11.83
CA PHE A 58 1.19 -2.48 -13.17
C PHE A 58 2.35 -1.50 -13.38
N ALA A 59 3.23 -1.83 -14.32
CA ALA A 59 4.35 -0.95 -14.66
C ALA A 59 3.84 0.32 -15.35
N ILE A 60 4.35 1.48 -14.95
CA ILE A 60 4.04 2.75 -15.58
C ILE A 60 4.80 2.83 -16.91
N SER A 61 4.08 2.94 -18.02
CA SER A 61 4.67 3.14 -19.34
C SER A 61 5.33 4.52 -19.47
N ALA A 62 6.24 4.67 -20.43
CA ALA A 62 6.85 5.98 -20.73
C ALA A 62 5.82 7.05 -21.11
N ALA A 63 4.70 6.66 -21.71
CA ALA A 63 3.60 7.56 -22.03
C ALA A 63 2.91 8.10 -20.76
N ILE A 64 2.59 7.22 -19.80
CA ILE A 64 2.02 7.63 -18.50
C ILE A 64 3.00 8.56 -17.78
N GLN A 65 4.28 8.21 -17.72
CA GLN A 65 5.30 9.05 -17.06
C GLN A 65 5.36 10.45 -17.69
N ARG A 66 5.36 10.53 -19.00
CA ARG A 66 5.37 11.80 -19.73
C ARG A 66 4.15 12.65 -19.39
N ASN A 67 2.96 12.09 -19.46
CA ASN A 67 1.73 12.81 -19.14
C ASN A 67 1.73 13.35 -17.70
N LEU A 68 2.19 12.55 -16.74
CA LEU A 68 2.28 12.96 -15.34
C LEU A 68 3.29 14.12 -15.16
N LEU A 69 4.46 14.06 -15.81
CA LEU A 69 5.46 15.12 -15.73
C LEU A 69 4.99 16.43 -16.38
N GLU A 70 4.22 16.33 -17.47
CA GLU A 70 3.69 17.48 -18.19
C GLU A 70 2.46 18.13 -17.54
N MET A 71 1.89 17.54 -16.47
CA MET A 71 0.80 18.16 -15.72
C MET A 71 1.26 19.40 -14.93
N GLY A 72 2.55 19.49 -14.60
CA GLY A 72 3.11 20.61 -13.85
C GLY A 72 2.57 20.74 -12.41
N PRO A 73 2.95 21.80 -11.71
CA PRO A 73 2.39 22.11 -10.41
C PRO A 73 0.90 22.46 -10.52
N LEU A 74 0.06 21.83 -9.69
CA LEU A 74 -1.40 22.08 -9.67
C LEU A 74 -1.76 23.47 -9.11
N GLU A 75 -0.81 24.15 -8.49
CA GLU A 75 -0.96 25.47 -7.88
C GLU A 75 -1.09 26.59 -8.94
N ASP A 76 -0.66 26.33 -10.19
CA ASP A 76 -0.63 27.34 -11.26
C ASP A 76 -1.85 27.29 -12.20
N ILE A 77 -2.97 26.68 -11.77
CA ILE A 77 -4.18 26.56 -12.62
C ILE A 77 -5.05 27.83 -12.43
N HIS A 78 -4.84 28.81 -13.28
CA HIS A 78 -5.55 30.09 -13.21
C HIS A 78 -6.61 30.29 -14.30
N SER A 79 -6.66 29.45 -15.32
CA SER A 79 -7.59 29.61 -16.45
C SER A 79 -8.43 28.34 -16.72
N GLY A 80 -9.60 28.54 -17.35
CA GLY A 80 -10.45 27.44 -17.81
C GLY A 80 -9.76 26.53 -18.83
N PHE A 81 -8.87 27.10 -19.66
CA PHE A 81 -8.10 26.34 -20.65
C PHE A 81 -7.04 25.44 -19.99
N GLU A 82 -6.39 25.90 -18.94
CA GLU A 82 -5.44 25.10 -18.15
C GLU A 82 -6.14 23.94 -17.46
N ARG A 83 -7.32 24.18 -16.87
CA ARG A 83 -8.16 23.15 -16.28
C ARG A 83 -8.55 22.10 -17.32
N MET A 84 -9.03 22.52 -18.49
CA MET A 84 -9.41 21.62 -19.58
C MET A 84 -8.22 20.76 -20.04
N ARG A 85 -7.02 21.37 -20.14
CA ARG A 85 -5.80 20.65 -20.48
C ARG A 85 -5.42 19.61 -19.44
N LEU A 86 -5.53 19.96 -18.15
CA LEU A 86 -5.27 19.03 -17.06
C LEU A 86 -6.27 17.85 -17.08
N GLU A 87 -7.55 18.12 -17.26
CA GLU A 87 -8.58 17.08 -17.36
C GLU A 87 -8.30 16.14 -18.56
N ALA A 88 -7.92 16.67 -19.70
CA ALA A 88 -7.58 15.86 -20.87
C ALA A 88 -6.38 14.94 -20.58
N ARG A 89 -5.33 15.43 -19.92
CA ARG A 89 -4.15 14.63 -19.54
C ARG A 89 -4.46 13.60 -18.47
N LEU A 90 -5.33 13.92 -17.51
CA LEU A 90 -5.80 12.97 -16.52
C LEU A 90 -6.59 11.83 -17.17
N LEU A 91 -7.50 12.15 -18.09
CA LEU A 91 -8.26 11.15 -18.86
C LEU A 91 -7.37 10.26 -19.72
N GLU A 92 -6.38 10.83 -20.39
CA GLU A 92 -5.41 10.07 -21.16
C GLU A 92 -4.59 9.15 -20.28
N SER A 93 -4.06 9.65 -19.16
CA SER A 93 -3.32 8.84 -18.18
C SER A 93 -4.18 7.72 -17.61
N LEU A 94 -5.45 8.01 -17.29
CA LEU A 94 -6.40 7.02 -16.81
C LEU A 94 -6.66 5.94 -17.88
N SER A 95 -6.86 6.32 -19.14
CA SER A 95 -7.04 5.37 -20.23
C SER A 95 -5.84 4.41 -20.36
N LEU A 96 -4.62 4.95 -20.34
CA LEU A 96 -3.40 4.14 -20.38
C LEU A 96 -3.25 3.23 -19.15
N CYS A 97 -3.63 3.71 -17.97
CA CYS A 97 -3.64 2.91 -16.75
C CYS A 97 -4.68 1.78 -16.79
N LEU A 98 -5.88 2.07 -17.32
CA LEU A 98 -6.93 1.07 -17.52
C LEU A 98 -6.48 0.00 -18.52
N GLN A 99 -5.88 0.39 -19.63
CA GLN A 99 -5.32 -0.55 -20.61
C GLN A 99 -4.23 -1.43 -19.99
N ALA A 100 -3.31 -0.86 -19.24
CA ALA A 100 -2.25 -1.61 -18.56
C ALA A 100 -2.82 -2.52 -17.48
N GLY A 101 -3.80 -2.05 -16.70
CA GLY A 101 -4.46 -2.82 -15.66
C GLY A 101 -5.40 -3.92 -16.18
N LEU A 102 -6.01 -3.75 -17.33
CA LEU A 102 -6.94 -4.71 -17.95
C LEU A 102 -6.28 -5.59 -19.03
N GLY A 103 -5.04 -5.29 -19.44
CA GLY A 103 -4.34 -6.02 -20.50
C GLY A 103 -4.04 -7.48 -20.17
N GLU A 104 -3.73 -8.29 -21.20
CA GLU A 104 -3.54 -9.75 -21.10
C GLU A 104 -2.46 -10.20 -20.09
N SER A 105 -1.43 -9.38 -19.84
CA SER A 105 -0.46 -9.65 -18.78
C SER A 105 -1.08 -9.68 -17.38
N ALA A 106 -2.24 -9.06 -17.21
CA ALA A 106 -2.98 -9.01 -15.96
C ALA A 106 -3.79 -10.28 -15.69
N GLU A 107 -4.17 -11.05 -16.71
CA GLU A 107 -4.89 -12.32 -16.50
C GLU A 107 -4.04 -13.39 -15.80
N LYS A 108 -2.73 -13.44 -16.06
CA LYS A 108 -1.82 -14.36 -15.37
C LYS A 108 -1.59 -14.06 -13.88
N HIS A 109 -1.99 -12.87 -13.41
CA HIS A 109 -1.78 -12.42 -12.03
C HIS A 109 -3.10 -12.03 -11.32
N ARG A 110 -4.22 -12.50 -11.82
CA ARG A 110 -5.53 -12.23 -11.21
C ARG A 110 -5.63 -12.89 -9.85
N LEU A 111 -5.68 -12.09 -8.79
CA LEU A 111 -6.16 -12.56 -7.49
C LEU A 111 -7.67 -12.78 -7.62
N HIS A 112 -8.16 -13.99 -7.30
CA HIS A 112 -9.59 -14.22 -7.14
C HIS A 112 -10.13 -13.29 -6.04
N GLY A 113 -11.38 -12.86 -6.16
CA GLY A 113 -12.00 -11.97 -5.15
C GLY A 113 -11.87 -12.50 -3.72
N ASP A 114 -11.92 -13.83 -3.54
CA ASP A 114 -11.72 -14.49 -2.25
C ASP A 114 -10.26 -14.37 -1.78
N ASP A 115 -9.28 -14.53 -2.66
CA ASP A 115 -7.87 -14.36 -2.33
C ASP A 115 -7.57 -12.91 -1.91
N LEU A 116 -8.13 -11.93 -2.60
CA LEU A 116 -7.96 -10.52 -2.26
C LEU A 116 -8.56 -10.20 -0.88
N ARG A 117 -9.74 -10.75 -0.57
CA ARG A 117 -10.40 -10.62 0.73
C ARG A 117 -9.55 -11.23 1.84
N THR A 118 -9.06 -12.44 1.61
CA THR A 118 -8.16 -13.15 2.54
C THR A 118 -6.87 -12.36 2.78
N ILE A 119 -6.24 -11.84 1.74
CA ILE A 119 -4.99 -11.05 1.88
C ILE A 119 -5.23 -9.76 2.66
N ARG A 120 -6.36 -9.09 2.46
CA ARG A 120 -6.74 -7.89 3.23
C ARG A 120 -7.01 -8.21 4.69
N GLU A 121 -7.69 -9.32 4.96
CA GLU A 121 -7.91 -9.80 6.33
C GLU A 121 -6.59 -10.08 7.05
N ILE A 122 -5.64 -10.75 6.38
CA ILE A 122 -4.29 -10.95 6.92
C ILE A 122 -3.61 -9.62 7.21
N GLY A 123 -3.70 -8.64 6.31
CA GLY A 123 -3.13 -7.31 6.52
C GLY A 123 -3.72 -6.62 7.74
N ARG A 124 -5.04 -6.61 7.88
CA ARG A 124 -5.75 -6.05 9.04
C ARG A 124 -5.32 -6.74 10.35
N ARG A 125 -5.27 -8.07 10.38
CA ARG A 125 -4.80 -8.83 11.54
C ARG A 125 -3.37 -8.46 11.94
N ILE A 126 -2.48 -8.25 10.97
CA ILE A 126 -1.10 -7.80 11.23
C ILE A 126 -1.09 -6.40 11.86
N GLU A 127 -1.95 -5.50 11.43
CA GLU A 127 -2.03 -4.14 11.97
C GLU A 127 -2.61 -4.11 13.38
N GLU A 128 -3.64 -4.92 13.64
CA GLU A 128 -4.29 -5.02 14.95
C GLU A 128 -3.39 -5.67 16.00
N ASP A 129 -2.79 -6.81 15.67
CA ASP A 129 -1.91 -7.57 16.58
C ASP A 129 -0.70 -8.18 15.85
N PRO A 130 0.33 -7.38 15.58
CA PRO A 130 1.51 -7.85 14.87
C PRO A 130 2.35 -8.87 15.66
N ALA A 131 2.13 -8.99 16.99
CA ALA A 131 2.83 -9.96 17.82
C ALA A 131 2.31 -11.38 17.64
N SER A 132 1.00 -11.55 17.43
CA SER A 132 0.35 -12.85 17.27
C SER A 132 0.56 -13.52 15.91
N ILE A 133 1.24 -12.85 14.98
CA ILE A 133 1.43 -13.37 13.64
C ILE A 133 2.44 -14.53 13.67
N PRO A 134 2.01 -15.76 13.31
CA PRO A 134 2.88 -16.92 13.28
C PRO A 134 3.89 -16.84 12.13
N ASP A 135 4.74 -17.84 12.01
CA ASP A 135 5.58 -17.96 10.81
C ASP A 135 4.74 -18.07 9.52
N ILE A 136 5.36 -17.71 8.41
CA ILE A 136 4.67 -17.63 7.10
C ILE A 136 4.04 -18.97 6.70
N ALA A 137 4.67 -20.08 7.07
CA ALA A 137 4.15 -21.40 6.72
C ALA A 137 2.91 -21.77 7.55
N ALA A 138 2.90 -21.42 8.83
CA ALA A 138 1.74 -21.58 9.70
C ALA A 138 0.58 -20.67 9.26
N LEU A 139 0.88 -19.41 8.95
CA LEU A 139 -0.11 -18.48 8.44
C LEU A 139 -0.72 -18.95 7.11
N ALA A 140 0.09 -19.46 6.20
CA ALA A 140 -0.39 -20.00 4.93
C ALA A 140 -1.33 -21.19 5.14
N ARG A 141 -1.02 -22.10 6.06
CA ARG A 141 -1.90 -23.22 6.44
C ARG A 141 -3.22 -22.76 7.02
N GLU A 142 -3.18 -21.77 7.92
CA GLU A 142 -4.38 -21.22 8.57
C GLU A 142 -5.40 -20.68 7.56
N TYR A 143 -4.91 -20.04 6.49
CA TYR A 143 -5.75 -19.49 5.42
C TYR A 143 -5.88 -20.40 4.20
N CYS A 144 -5.55 -21.70 4.34
CA CYS A 144 -5.65 -22.69 3.26
C CYS A 144 -4.93 -22.27 1.96
N MET A 145 -3.80 -21.57 2.08
CA MET A 145 -2.99 -21.11 0.96
C MET A 145 -1.62 -21.82 0.94
N SER A 146 -1.02 -21.96 -0.25
CA SER A 146 0.40 -22.30 -0.32
C SER A 146 1.23 -21.08 0.07
N VAL A 147 2.43 -21.29 0.64
CA VAL A 147 3.38 -20.22 1.00
C VAL A 147 3.68 -19.33 -0.20
N SER A 148 3.89 -19.93 -1.37
CA SER A 148 4.15 -19.20 -2.62
C SER A 148 2.97 -18.33 -3.06
N LYS A 149 1.74 -18.84 -2.91
CA LYS A 149 0.52 -18.09 -3.23
C LYS A 149 0.36 -16.93 -2.26
N LEU A 150 0.47 -17.18 -0.95
CA LEU A 150 0.36 -16.16 0.08
C LEU A 150 1.38 -15.02 -0.12
N THR A 151 2.67 -15.35 -0.24
CA THR A 151 3.73 -14.34 -0.36
C THR A 151 3.61 -13.52 -1.63
N ARG A 152 3.27 -14.15 -2.76
CA ARG A 152 3.04 -13.47 -4.03
C ARG A 152 1.82 -12.54 -3.96
N SER A 153 0.69 -13.06 -3.47
CA SER A 153 -0.56 -12.32 -3.37
C SER A 153 -0.44 -11.14 -2.39
N PHE A 154 0.22 -11.36 -1.25
CA PHE A 154 0.47 -10.31 -0.27
C PHE A 154 1.34 -9.19 -0.87
N ARG A 155 2.43 -9.55 -1.57
CA ARG A 155 3.27 -8.57 -2.24
C ARG A 155 2.53 -7.83 -3.35
N GLN A 156 1.61 -8.49 -4.02
CA GLN A 156 0.78 -7.87 -5.07
C GLN A 156 -0.17 -6.82 -4.49
N VAL A 157 -0.77 -7.07 -3.32
CA VAL A 157 -1.72 -6.16 -2.66
C VAL A 157 -1.00 -5.03 -1.92
N TYR A 158 0.01 -5.38 -1.08
CA TYR A 158 0.67 -4.43 -0.19
C TYR A 158 1.99 -3.86 -0.71
N GLY A 159 2.50 -4.36 -1.85
CA GLY A 159 3.74 -3.88 -2.49
C GLY A 159 5.03 -4.23 -1.77
N THR A 160 4.94 -4.91 -0.65
CA THR A 160 6.08 -5.32 0.16
C THR A 160 5.95 -6.80 0.54
N SER A 161 7.03 -7.42 1.01
CA SER A 161 6.93 -8.79 1.51
C SER A 161 6.13 -8.84 2.81
N LEU A 162 5.41 -9.95 3.04
CA LEU A 162 4.67 -10.21 4.28
C LEU A 162 5.57 -10.02 5.52
N HIS A 163 6.79 -10.56 5.49
CA HIS A 163 7.75 -10.42 6.59
C HIS A 163 8.13 -8.95 6.86
N ALA A 164 8.43 -8.18 5.82
CA ALA A 164 8.75 -6.76 5.97
C ALA A 164 7.56 -5.96 6.52
N TYR A 165 6.34 -6.30 6.10
CA TYR A 165 5.12 -5.67 6.60
C TYR A 165 4.92 -5.93 8.09
N VAL A 166 5.07 -7.19 8.55
CA VAL A 166 4.99 -7.55 9.98
C VAL A 166 6.04 -6.80 10.80
N ILE A 167 7.30 -6.72 10.32
CA ILE A 167 8.35 -5.97 11.02
C ILE A 167 7.97 -4.50 11.16
N VAL A 168 7.50 -3.87 10.10
CA VAL A 168 7.08 -2.45 10.13
C VAL A 168 5.94 -2.23 11.10
N SER A 169 4.92 -3.10 11.11
CA SER A 169 3.79 -3.02 12.03
C SER A 169 4.23 -3.19 13.49
N ARG A 170 5.13 -4.14 13.80
CA ARG A 170 5.73 -4.32 15.13
C ARG A 170 6.46 -3.06 15.60
N LEU A 171 7.28 -2.47 14.74
CA LEU A 171 8.04 -1.27 15.06
C LEU A 171 7.13 -0.05 15.26
N GLN A 172 6.05 0.05 14.49
CA GLN A 172 5.06 1.12 14.64
C GLN A 172 4.35 1.01 16.00
N LYS A 173 3.89 -0.20 16.34
CA LYS A 173 3.26 -0.47 17.65
C LYS A 173 4.25 -0.20 18.80
N GLY A 174 5.52 -0.57 18.63
CA GLY A 174 6.59 -0.26 19.58
C GLY A 174 6.78 1.24 19.78
N ALA A 175 6.72 2.05 18.70
CA ALA A 175 6.80 3.50 18.78
C ALA A 175 5.61 4.10 19.56
N GLU A 176 4.41 3.58 19.36
CA GLU A 176 3.22 3.97 20.12
C GLU A 176 3.40 3.68 21.62
N LEU A 177 3.85 2.47 21.98
CA LEU A 177 4.10 2.09 23.36
C LEU A 177 5.20 2.93 24.03
N LEU A 178 6.23 3.30 23.28
CA LEU A 178 7.28 4.20 23.76
C LEU A 178 6.75 5.59 24.12
N THR A 179 5.78 6.10 23.37
CA THR A 179 5.18 7.43 23.60
C THR A 179 4.17 7.44 24.74
N HIS A 180 3.45 6.36 24.98
CA HIS A 180 2.49 6.26 26.08
C HIS A 180 3.17 6.06 27.46
N GLY A 181 4.42 5.56 27.49
CA GLY A 181 5.17 5.30 28.70
C GLY A 181 4.73 4.03 29.46
N GLY A 182 5.38 3.77 30.61
CA GLY A 182 4.99 2.67 31.51
C GLY A 182 5.70 1.33 31.26
N PHE A 183 6.27 1.10 30.07
CA PHE A 183 6.97 -0.15 29.73
C PHE A 183 8.47 0.09 29.54
N SER A 184 9.29 -0.87 29.96
CA SER A 184 10.70 -0.92 29.59
C SER A 184 10.87 -1.25 28.09
N ILE A 185 12.05 -1.00 27.54
CA ILE A 185 12.35 -1.36 26.14
C ILE A 185 12.28 -2.88 25.95
N GLN A 186 12.64 -3.65 26.97
CA GLN A 186 12.53 -5.10 26.94
C GLN A 186 11.07 -5.56 26.86
N GLU A 187 10.21 -5.05 27.74
CA GLU A 187 8.78 -5.36 27.72
C GLU A 187 8.13 -4.96 26.39
N ILE A 188 8.47 -3.78 25.85
CA ILE A 188 7.97 -3.36 24.54
C ILE A 188 8.38 -4.34 23.45
N ALA A 189 9.65 -4.77 23.43
CA ALA A 189 10.13 -5.75 22.45
C ALA A 189 9.33 -7.05 22.52
N GLU A 190 9.05 -7.55 23.73
CA GLU A 190 8.24 -8.75 23.96
C GLU A 190 6.78 -8.54 23.52
N ILE A 191 6.17 -7.43 23.92
CA ILE A 191 4.77 -7.09 23.57
C ILE A 191 4.57 -7.01 22.06
N VAL A 192 5.55 -6.50 21.32
CA VAL A 192 5.44 -6.39 19.85
C VAL A 192 5.95 -7.63 19.10
N GLY A 193 6.34 -8.70 19.82
CA GLY A 193 6.67 -10.00 19.25
C GLY A 193 8.13 -10.16 18.78
N TYR A 194 9.07 -9.44 19.40
CA TYR A 194 10.51 -9.69 19.23
C TYR A 194 11.04 -10.64 20.29
N ASN A 195 11.75 -11.68 19.88
CA ASN A 195 12.40 -12.61 20.81
C ASN A 195 13.65 -12.01 21.48
N LYS A 196 14.25 -10.98 20.90
CA LYS A 196 15.46 -10.32 21.39
C LYS A 196 15.30 -8.80 21.39
N PRO A 197 15.37 -8.14 22.56
CA PRO A 197 15.30 -6.67 22.66
C PRO A 197 16.37 -5.95 21.86
N SER A 198 17.54 -6.56 21.68
CA SER A 198 18.63 -6.03 20.84
C SER A 198 18.23 -5.95 19.37
N GLN A 199 17.51 -6.96 18.86
CA GLN A 199 17.02 -6.96 17.48
C GLN A 199 15.96 -5.88 17.29
N PHE A 200 15.01 -5.75 18.24
CA PHE A 200 14.04 -4.67 18.23
C PHE A 200 14.73 -3.30 18.16
N SER A 201 15.72 -3.06 19.03
CA SER A 201 16.44 -1.77 19.08
C SER A 201 17.21 -1.48 17.79
N ALA A 202 17.81 -2.50 17.16
CA ALA A 202 18.51 -2.37 15.89
C ALA A 202 17.56 -2.04 14.75
N ASP A 203 16.45 -2.77 14.61
CA ASP A 203 15.45 -2.56 13.58
C ASP A 203 14.73 -1.21 13.78
N PHE A 204 14.45 -0.84 15.03
CA PHE A 204 13.86 0.44 15.39
C PHE A 204 14.77 1.61 14.98
N LYS A 205 16.07 1.54 15.30
CA LYS A 205 17.04 2.55 14.87
C LYS A 205 17.13 2.63 13.35
N LYS A 206 17.12 1.49 12.67
CA LYS A 206 17.13 1.43 11.20
C LYS A 206 15.89 2.12 10.61
N ARG A 207 14.72 1.99 11.25
CA ARG A 207 13.44 2.53 10.78
C ARG A 207 13.25 4.00 11.10
N PHE A 208 13.56 4.41 12.35
CA PHE A 208 13.27 5.74 12.88
C PHE A 208 14.52 6.65 12.99
N GLY A 209 15.70 6.12 12.68
CA GLY A 209 16.96 6.88 12.71
C GLY A 209 17.59 7.00 14.10
N ILE A 210 16.86 6.71 15.18
CA ILE A 210 17.32 6.83 16.57
C ILE A 210 16.93 5.59 17.40
N LEU A 211 17.64 5.37 18.49
CA LEU A 211 17.34 4.26 19.41
C LEU A 211 16.02 4.47 20.14
N PRO A 212 15.32 3.37 20.55
CA PRO A 212 14.03 3.44 21.26
C PRO A 212 14.06 4.34 22.51
N GLY A 213 15.17 4.28 23.29
CA GLY A 213 15.34 5.13 24.47
C GLY A 213 15.39 6.62 24.13
N ALA A 214 16.10 7.00 23.08
CA ALA A 214 16.17 8.38 22.61
C ALA A 214 14.83 8.84 21.99
N TYR A 215 14.09 7.94 21.36
CA TYR A 215 12.77 8.22 20.81
C TYR A 215 11.76 8.59 21.91
N ARG A 216 11.81 7.88 23.05
CA ARG A 216 10.97 8.15 24.24
C ARG A 216 11.21 9.56 24.83
N LEU A 217 12.44 10.05 24.77
CA LEU A 217 12.83 11.35 25.35
C LEU A 217 12.51 12.56 24.47
N ARG A 218 12.05 12.36 23.23
CA ARG A 218 11.70 13.44 22.30
C ARG A 218 10.27 14.00 22.48
N ARG A 219 9.68 13.72 23.60
CA ARG A 219 8.37 14.26 23.99
C ARG A 219 8.45 15.66 24.54
#